data_e3cc735b1d45668dfa600b0314ea9ab0
#
_entry.id   e3cc735b1d45668dfa600b0314ea9ab0
#
_cell.length_a   1.000
_cell.length_b   1.000
_cell.length_c   1.000
_cell.angle_alpha   90.00
_cell.angle_beta   90.00
_cell.angle_gamma   90.00
#
_symmetry.space_group_name_H-M   'P 1'
#
loop_
_entity.id
_entity.type
_entity.pdbx_description
1 polymer ?
#
loop_
_entity_poly.entity_id
_entity_poly.type
_entity_poly.pdbx_seq_one_letter_code
_entity_poly.pdbx_strand_id
1 'polypeptide(L)'
;MIFEQQMDLLKKENKPEWTRPKFPDVSGIKQVAVDLETHDPEIKTLGGGWATNKGFVVGVAISFEGFDGYFPVRHERGGNFPEEDVKKWLRKLFKEDPIVLCHNAVYDLGWLRRWGVDCNVTKVYDTLIAAPLVD
;
A
#
# COMPACT_ATOMS: atom_id res chain seq x y z
N MET A 1 -36.35 -19.03 0.59
CA MET A 1 -36.33 -18.80 2.06
C MET A 1 -34.98 -19.16 2.70
N ILE A 2 -34.44 -20.32 2.51
CA ILE A 2 -33.14 -20.70 3.12
C ILE A 2 -31.97 -19.86 2.58
N PHE A 3 -32.00 -19.53 1.31
CA PHE A 3 -30.98 -18.69 0.65
C PHE A 3 -31.00 -17.22 1.11
N GLU A 4 -32.17 -16.64 1.34
CA GLU A 4 -32.31 -15.27 1.84
C GLU A 4 -31.86 -15.14 3.30
N GLN A 5 -32.16 -16.14 4.14
CA GLN A 5 -31.69 -16.19 5.53
C GLN A 5 -30.16 -16.37 5.62
N GLN A 6 -29.55 -17.16 4.71
CA GLN A 6 -28.10 -17.29 4.62
C GLN A 6 -27.43 -16.00 4.12
N MET A 7 -28.04 -15.31 3.16
CA MET A 7 -27.53 -14.01 2.69
C MET A 7 -27.64 -12.93 3.76
N ASP A 8 -28.66 -12.94 4.60
CA ASP A 8 -28.81 -12.00 5.72
C ASP A 8 -27.85 -12.33 6.88
N LEU A 9 -27.50 -13.59 7.10
CA LEU A 9 -26.46 -13.98 8.05
C LEU A 9 -25.06 -13.53 7.57
N LEU A 10 -24.78 -13.63 6.27
CA LEU A 10 -23.54 -13.13 5.67
C LEU A 10 -23.44 -11.59 5.67
N LYS A 11 -24.58 -10.90 5.63
CA LYS A 11 -24.65 -9.44 5.79
C LYS A 11 -24.49 -8.97 7.23
N LYS A 12 -24.73 -9.86 8.21
CA LYS A 12 -24.59 -9.58 9.65
C LYS A 12 -23.24 -9.94 10.24
N GLU A 13 -22.28 -10.42 9.46
CA GLU A 13 -20.91 -10.38 9.91
C GLU A 13 -20.55 -8.92 10.13
N ASN A 14 -20.50 -8.50 11.39
CA ASN A 14 -19.95 -7.22 11.83
C ASN A 14 -18.50 -7.17 11.34
N LYS A 15 -18.31 -6.78 10.06
CA LYS A 15 -16.98 -6.36 9.62
C LYS A 15 -16.60 -5.20 10.52
N PRO A 16 -15.50 -5.29 11.27
CA PRO A 16 -15.07 -4.18 12.09
C PRO A 16 -15.05 -2.93 11.21
N GLU A 17 -15.73 -1.87 11.65
CA GLU A 17 -15.72 -0.61 10.94
C GLU A 17 -14.26 -0.16 10.80
N TRP A 18 -13.82 0.08 9.55
CA TRP A 18 -12.46 0.53 9.33
C TRP A 18 -12.21 1.84 10.08
N THR A 19 -11.21 1.82 10.92
CA THR A 19 -10.80 3.01 11.66
C THR A 19 -9.48 3.53 11.11
N ARG A 20 -9.38 4.84 11.00
CA ARG A 20 -8.18 5.52 10.52
C ARG A 20 -6.99 5.18 11.43
N PRO A 21 -5.91 4.57 10.92
CA PRO A 21 -4.75 4.25 11.75
C PRO A 21 -4.06 5.52 12.25
N LYS A 22 -3.37 5.42 13.36
CA LYS A 22 -2.38 6.44 13.77
C LYS A 22 -1.06 6.11 13.10
N PHE A 23 -0.22 7.12 12.84
CA PHE A 23 1.15 6.88 12.39
C PHE A 23 1.95 6.23 13.53
N PRO A 24 2.39 4.96 13.39
CA PRO A 24 3.20 4.30 14.40
C PRO A 24 4.62 4.84 14.41
N ASP A 25 5.33 4.59 15.50
CA ASP A 25 6.78 4.77 15.54
C ASP A 25 7.45 3.77 14.59
N VAL A 26 8.40 4.23 13.81
CA VAL A 26 9.12 3.43 12.82
C VAL A 26 10.56 3.14 13.22
N SER A 27 10.97 3.56 14.41
CA SER A 27 12.35 3.39 14.91
C SER A 27 12.72 1.91 14.96
N GLY A 28 13.81 1.54 14.32
CA GLY A 28 14.35 0.19 14.36
C GLY A 28 13.58 -0.88 13.57
N ILE A 29 12.65 -0.49 12.71
CA ILE A 29 11.94 -1.43 11.83
C ILE A 29 12.94 -2.12 10.90
N LYS A 30 12.92 -3.46 10.92
CA LYS A 30 13.86 -4.29 10.14
C LYS A 30 13.28 -4.73 8.79
N GLN A 31 11.97 -4.85 8.70
CA GLN A 31 11.27 -5.37 7.53
C GLN A 31 9.89 -4.74 7.44
N VAL A 32 9.48 -4.40 6.23
CA VAL A 32 8.17 -3.81 5.96
C VAL A 32 7.62 -4.29 4.63
N ALA A 33 6.36 -4.70 4.59
CA ALA A 33 5.61 -4.91 3.36
C ALA A 33 4.94 -3.61 2.95
N VAL A 34 5.01 -3.31 1.65
CA VAL A 34 4.47 -2.10 1.04
C VAL A 34 3.65 -2.47 -0.17
N ASP A 35 2.43 -1.94 -0.25
CA ASP A 35 1.54 -2.08 -1.39
C ASP A 35 0.80 -0.77 -1.65
N LEU A 36 0.75 -0.34 -2.90
CA LEU A 36 0.16 0.92 -3.31
C LEU A 36 -1.16 0.72 -4.06
N GLU A 37 -2.19 1.41 -3.61
CA GLU A 37 -3.42 1.58 -4.38
C GLU A 37 -3.31 2.83 -5.25
N THR A 38 -3.59 2.66 -6.54
CA THR A 38 -3.41 3.71 -7.53
C THR A 38 -4.63 3.85 -8.45
N HIS A 39 -4.87 5.07 -8.91
CA HIS A 39 -5.68 5.29 -10.09
C HIS A 39 -4.75 5.33 -11.31
N ASP A 40 -4.77 4.27 -12.10
CA ASP A 40 -3.87 4.09 -13.26
C ASP A 40 -4.70 3.70 -14.51
N PRO A 41 -5.37 4.70 -15.14
CA PRO A 41 -6.40 4.42 -16.13
C PRO A 41 -5.87 3.83 -17.44
N GLU A 42 -4.60 4.03 -17.74
CA GLU A 42 -4.00 3.60 -19.02
C GLU A 42 -3.01 2.44 -18.84
N ILE A 43 -2.99 1.79 -17.69
CA ILE A 43 -2.02 0.71 -17.36
C ILE A 43 -2.01 -0.42 -18.41
N LYS A 44 -3.18 -0.76 -18.96
CA LYS A 44 -3.32 -1.85 -19.94
C LYS A 44 -2.87 -1.47 -21.36
N THR A 45 -2.78 -0.19 -21.66
CA THR A 45 -2.49 0.32 -23.01
C THR A 45 -1.11 0.96 -23.13
N LEU A 46 -0.72 1.75 -22.13
CA LEU A 46 0.53 2.51 -22.12
C LEU A 46 1.52 2.04 -21.04
N GLY A 47 1.14 1.07 -20.21
CA GLY A 47 1.94 0.64 -19.07
C GLY A 47 1.71 1.50 -17.83
N GLY A 48 2.56 1.34 -16.82
CA GLY A 48 2.40 2.00 -15.53
C GLY A 48 2.38 3.52 -15.63
N GLY A 49 1.37 4.13 -15.03
CA GLY A 49 1.15 5.58 -15.06
C GLY A 49 2.27 6.39 -14.40
N TRP A 50 3.06 5.76 -13.52
CA TRP A 50 4.26 6.36 -12.96
C TRP A 50 5.32 6.71 -14.01
N ALA A 51 5.41 5.93 -15.10
CA ALA A 51 6.33 6.17 -16.21
C ALA A 51 5.72 7.11 -17.27
N THR A 52 4.41 7.03 -17.49
CA THR A 52 3.71 7.76 -18.54
C THR A 52 3.12 9.11 -18.09
N ASN A 53 3.30 9.45 -16.82
CA ASN A 53 2.75 10.66 -16.20
C ASN A 53 1.21 10.70 -16.15
N LYS A 54 0.59 9.54 -15.99
CA LYS A 54 -0.87 9.36 -15.92
C LYS A 54 -1.27 8.77 -14.58
N GLY A 55 -2.42 9.19 -14.05
CA GLY A 55 -2.93 8.67 -12.79
C GLY A 55 -2.27 9.27 -11.53
N PHE A 56 -2.53 8.64 -10.39
CA PHE A 56 -2.07 9.09 -9.07
C PHE A 56 -2.18 7.97 -8.02
N VAL A 57 -1.50 8.15 -6.89
CA VAL A 57 -1.61 7.28 -5.71
C VAL A 57 -2.92 7.57 -4.99
N VAL A 58 -3.68 6.53 -4.67
CA VAL A 58 -4.95 6.59 -3.92
C VAL A 58 -4.72 6.32 -2.44
N GLY A 59 -3.80 5.44 -2.11
CA GLY A 59 -3.41 5.11 -0.76
C GLY A 59 -2.25 4.14 -0.70
N VAL A 60 -1.78 3.85 0.49
CA VAL A 60 -0.70 2.91 0.74
C VAL A 60 -1.03 1.98 1.89
N ALA A 61 -0.85 0.68 1.69
CA ALA A 61 -0.89 -0.34 2.71
C ALA A 61 0.52 -0.62 3.22
N ILE A 62 0.67 -0.69 4.53
CA ILE A 62 1.93 -0.95 5.22
C ILE A 62 1.72 -2.01 6.27
N SER A 63 2.61 -3.00 6.30
CA SER A 63 2.64 -4.04 7.33
C SER A 63 4.07 -4.27 7.80
N PHE A 64 4.26 -4.27 9.11
CA PHE A 64 5.48 -4.69 9.79
C PHE A 64 5.13 -5.28 11.15
N GLU A 65 6.09 -5.86 11.85
CA GLU A 65 5.86 -6.50 13.14
C GLU A 65 5.13 -5.56 14.11
N GLY A 66 3.94 -5.97 14.54
CA GLY A 66 3.08 -5.23 15.46
C GLY A 66 2.20 -4.14 14.83
N PHE A 67 2.20 -4.00 13.50
CA PHE A 67 1.37 -3.02 12.83
C PHE A 67 0.93 -3.45 11.44
N ASP A 68 -0.36 -3.30 11.17
CA ASP A 68 -0.96 -3.37 9.84
C ASP A 68 -1.84 -2.14 9.65
N GLY A 69 -1.66 -1.41 8.56
CA GLY A 69 -2.43 -0.20 8.32
C GLY A 69 -2.54 0.19 6.87
N TYR A 70 -3.64 0.86 6.55
CA TYR A 70 -3.89 1.49 5.27
C TYR A 70 -4.05 2.99 5.43
N PHE A 71 -3.33 3.75 4.64
CA PHE A 71 -3.31 5.22 4.66
C PHE A 71 -3.91 5.76 3.36
N PRO A 72 -5.25 5.98 3.31
CA PRO A 72 -5.89 6.60 2.16
C PRO A 72 -5.49 8.06 2.05
N VAL A 73 -5.26 8.54 0.82
CA VAL A 73 -4.89 9.93 0.53
C VAL A 73 -5.80 10.58 -0.51
N ARG A 74 -6.41 9.78 -1.41
CA ARG A 74 -7.29 10.28 -2.48
C ARG A 74 -8.50 9.39 -2.74
N HIS A 75 -9.07 8.78 -1.69
CA HIS A 75 -10.31 8.03 -1.82
C HIS A 75 -11.51 8.97 -2.00
N GLU A 76 -12.39 8.65 -2.95
CA GLU A 76 -13.62 9.39 -3.21
C GLU A 76 -14.59 9.40 -2.02
N ARG A 77 -14.60 8.33 -1.22
CA ARG A 77 -15.48 8.18 -0.05
C ARG A 77 -15.01 8.93 1.20
N GLY A 78 -13.90 9.67 1.11
CA GLY A 78 -13.33 10.40 2.24
C GLY A 78 -12.46 9.54 3.16
N GLY A 79 -12.24 10.00 4.41
CA GLY A 79 -11.35 9.34 5.37
C GLY A 79 -9.86 9.52 5.07
N ASN A 80 -9.51 10.38 4.10
CA ASN A 80 -8.15 10.58 3.65
C ASN A 80 -7.28 11.29 4.70
N PHE A 81 -6.01 10.90 4.73
CA PHE A 81 -4.97 11.67 5.40
C PHE A 81 -4.53 12.85 4.53
N PRO A 82 -3.99 13.91 5.14
CA PRO A 82 -3.18 14.87 4.39
C PRO A 82 -2.02 14.15 3.71
N GLU A 83 -1.91 14.31 2.40
CA GLU A 83 -0.95 13.55 1.58
C GLU A 83 0.50 13.75 2.03
N GLU A 84 0.88 14.98 2.41
CA GLU A 84 2.22 15.29 2.89
C GLU A 84 2.55 14.64 4.26
N ASP A 85 1.56 14.40 5.10
CA ASP A 85 1.78 13.71 6.38
C ASP A 85 2.16 12.25 6.14
N VAL A 86 1.46 11.57 5.22
CA VAL A 86 1.78 10.20 4.82
C VAL A 86 3.17 10.13 4.18
N LYS A 87 3.48 11.02 3.23
CA LYS A 87 4.79 11.09 2.59
C LYS A 87 5.92 11.32 3.61
N LYS A 88 5.72 12.25 4.54
CA LYS A 88 6.70 12.54 5.60
C LYS A 88 6.95 11.32 6.49
N TRP A 89 5.89 10.60 6.85
CA TRP A 89 6.00 9.39 7.65
C TRP A 89 6.71 8.26 6.87
N LEU A 90 6.38 8.03 5.60
CA LEU A 90 7.05 7.05 4.74
C LEU A 90 8.55 7.35 4.56
N ARG A 91 8.91 8.63 4.39
CA ARG A 91 10.32 9.03 4.33
C ARG A 91 11.08 8.70 5.62
N LYS A 92 10.44 8.82 6.79
CA LYS A 92 11.03 8.39 8.06
C LYS A 92 11.21 6.87 8.11
N LEU A 93 10.19 6.11 7.67
CA LEU A 93 10.24 4.65 7.62
C LEU A 93 11.41 4.17 6.75
N PHE A 94 11.55 4.70 5.53
CA PHE A 94 12.61 4.26 4.61
C PHE A 94 14.01 4.71 5.04
N LYS A 95 14.14 5.73 5.87
CA LYS A 95 15.44 6.12 6.48
C LYS A 95 15.98 5.08 7.47
N GLU A 96 15.13 4.24 8.05
CA GLU A 96 15.55 3.12 8.90
C GLU A 96 16.21 2.00 8.09
N ASP A 97 16.23 2.10 6.77
CA ASP A 97 16.76 1.10 5.83
C ASP A 97 16.21 -0.31 6.06
N PRO A 98 14.87 -0.47 6.18
CA PRO A 98 14.28 -1.78 6.35
C PRO A 98 14.42 -2.62 5.07
N ILE A 99 14.31 -3.94 5.20
CA ILE A 99 14.03 -4.80 4.05
C ILE A 99 12.61 -4.48 3.57
N VAL A 100 12.46 -4.03 2.34
CA VAL A 100 11.15 -3.73 1.74
C VAL A 100 10.65 -4.95 0.96
N LEU A 101 9.42 -5.35 1.24
CA LEU A 101 8.73 -6.46 0.58
C LEU A 101 7.62 -5.89 -0.29
N CYS A 102 7.60 -6.24 -1.56
CA CYS A 102 6.56 -5.86 -2.51
C CYS A 102 6.11 -7.07 -3.33
N HIS A 103 4.95 -6.94 -3.98
CA HIS A 103 4.53 -7.80 -5.08
C HIS A 103 4.50 -7.00 -6.36
N ASN A 104 5.49 -7.16 -7.24
CA ASN A 104 5.80 -6.29 -8.38
C ASN A 104 6.44 -4.94 -7.94
N ALA A 105 7.61 -5.04 -7.34
CA ALA A 105 8.33 -3.90 -6.76
C ALA A 105 8.57 -2.73 -7.74
N VAL A 106 8.76 -3.01 -9.02
CA VAL A 106 8.93 -1.96 -10.05
C VAL A 106 7.72 -1.03 -10.09
N TYR A 107 6.51 -1.57 -9.92
CA TYR A 107 5.29 -0.79 -9.91
C TYR A 107 5.20 0.11 -8.67
N ASP A 108 5.32 -0.48 -7.47
CA ASP A 108 5.20 0.26 -6.21
C ASP A 108 6.31 1.31 -6.04
N LEU A 109 7.56 0.93 -6.30
CA LEU A 109 8.69 1.85 -6.19
C LEU A 109 8.64 2.96 -7.24
N GLY A 110 8.16 2.67 -8.45
CA GLY A 110 7.93 3.66 -9.48
C GLY A 110 6.91 4.70 -9.04
N TRP A 111 5.78 4.27 -8.49
CA TRP A 111 4.75 5.16 -7.97
C TRP A 111 5.19 5.94 -6.73
N LEU A 112 5.91 5.32 -5.78
CA LEU A 112 6.49 6.02 -4.63
C LEU A 112 7.38 7.18 -5.09
N ARG A 113 8.32 6.90 -5.99
CA ARG A 113 9.24 7.91 -6.52
C ARG A 113 8.50 9.05 -7.21
N ARG A 114 7.52 8.70 -8.08
CA ARG A 114 6.71 9.69 -8.75
C ARG A 114 5.89 10.53 -7.78
N TRP A 115 5.42 9.93 -6.71
CA TRP A 115 4.67 10.60 -5.65
C TRP A 115 5.54 11.50 -4.77
N GLY A 116 6.86 11.44 -4.94
CA GLY A 116 7.84 12.24 -4.19
C GLY A 116 8.32 11.57 -2.91
N VAL A 117 8.26 10.24 -2.86
CA VAL A 117 8.80 9.43 -1.76
C VAL A 117 9.87 8.52 -2.33
N ASP A 118 11.13 8.85 -2.11
CA ASP A 118 12.23 7.98 -2.51
C ASP A 118 12.38 6.84 -1.50
N CYS A 119 12.27 5.61 -2.01
CA CYS A 119 12.53 4.39 -1.25
C CYS A 119 13.97 3.93 -1.55
N ASN A 120 14.95 4.62 -0.98
CA ASN A 120 16.38 4.33 -1.14
C ASN A 120 16.84 3.34 -0.08
N VAL A 121 16.31 2.11 -0.08
CA VAL A 121 16.67 1.05 0.85
C VAL A 121 17.71 0.10 0.22
N THR A 122 18.51 -0.55 1.07
CA THR A 122 19.56 -1.47 0.62
C THR A 122 18.98 -2.76 0.04
N LYS A 123 17.81 -3.24 0.55
CA LYS A 123 17.22 -4.51 0.16
C LYS A 123 15.75 -4.39 -0.16
N VAL A 124 15.38 -4.87 -1.35
CA VAL A 124 14.00 -5.06 -1.79
C VAL A 124 13.78 -6.51 -2.17
N TYR A 125 12.75 -7.14 -1.63
CA TYR A 125 12.29 -8.46 -2.03
C TYR A 125 10.97 -8.35 -2.78
N ASP A 126 10.93 -8.95 -3.96
CA ASP A 126 9.76 -8.96 -4.83
C ASP A 126 9.19 -10.38 -4.90
N THR A 127 8.00 -10.55 -4.31
CA THR A 127 7.34 -11.87 -4.28
C THR A 127 6.82 -12.30 -5.66
N LEU A 128 6.64 -11.37 -6.61
CA LEU A 128 6.33 -11.71 -8.00
C LEU A 128 7.49 -12.47 -8.67
N ILE A 129 8.72 -12.10 -8.33
CA ILE A 129 9.93 -12.76 -8.84
C ILE A 129 10.24 -14.02 -8.03
N ALA A 130 10.04 -13.98 -6.71
CA ALA A 130 10.39 -15.10 -5.83
C ALA A 130 9.45 -16.30 -5.95
N ALA A 131 8.15 -16.07 -6.16
CA ALA A 131 7.15 -17.15 -6.17
C ALA A 131 7.46 -18.27 -7.18
N PRO A 132 7.81 -18.01 -8.45
CA PRO A 132 8.13 -19.09 -9.39
C PRO A 132 9.47 -19.80 -9.12
N LEU A 133 10.27 -19.34 -8.16
CA LEU A 133 11.56 -19.95 -7.81
C LEU A 133 11.47 -20.98 -6.67
N VAL A 134 10.30 -21.10 -6.01
CA VAL A 134 10.11 -22.00 -4.86
C VAL A 134 9.26 -23.23 -5.17
N ASP A 135 8.85 -23.44 -6.42
CA ASP A 135 8.14 -24.64 -6.92
C ASP A 135 9.09 -25.73 -7.38
#